data_9db7d0b2c2a73fc9276990af0c17508c
#
_entry.id   9db7d0b2c2a73fc9276990af0c17508c
#
_cell.length_a   1.000
_cell.length_b   1.000
_cell.length_c   1.000
_cell.angle_alpha   90.00
_cell.angle_beta   90.00
_cell.angle_gamma   90.00
#
_symmetry.space_group_name_H-M   'P 1'
#
loop_
_entity.id
_entity.type
_entity.pdbx_description
1 polymer ?
#
loop_
_entity_poly.entity_id
_entity_poly.type
_entity_poly.pdbx_seq_one_letter_code
_entity_poly.pdbx_strand_id
1 'polypeptide(L)'
;MADELATANVNRSYSLAATSIAIFTFMLSFFYPRFTSGEINAWLFQATLVVLGVVTFSFVFASFYYYCSSTGRRIDDADRALYSRRADRLWLLGCTLLFLDPSLILFSVGLLAVGSAWLVLWLVYLLFVVLYFPKVQTAQW
;
A
#
# COMPACT_ATOMS: atom_id res chain seq x y z
N MET A 1 -6.63 -12.53 -22.56
CA MET A 1 -6.95 -12.82 -21.12
C MET A 1 -5.78 -12.48 -20.18
N ALA A 2 -4.56 -13.00 -20.37
CA ALA A 2 -3.41 -12.62 -19.51
C ALA A 2 -3.03 -11.14 -19.60
N ASP A 3 -3.02 -10.56 -20.80
CA ASP A 3 -2.71 -9.15 -21.03
C ASP A 3 -3.78 -8.19 -20.45
N GLU A 4 -5.06 -8.60 -20.47
CA GLU A 4 -6.15 -7.83 -19.86
C GLU A 4 -6.04 -7.79 -18.34
N LEU A 5 -5.68 -8.92 -17.71
CA LEU A 5 -5.44 -8.99 -16.27
C LEU A 5 -4.24 -8.14 -15.83
N ALA A 6 -3.16 -8.17 -16.60
CA ALA A 6 -1.99 -7.34 -16.33
C ALA A 6 -2.32 -5.85 -16.46
N THR A 7 -3.04 -5.45 -17.50
CA THR A 7 -3.52 -4.07 -17.69
C THR A 7 -4.44 -3.63 -16.55
N ALA A 8 -5.37 -4.48 -16.13
CA ALA A 8 -6.25 -4.19 -14.99
C ALA A 8 -5.44 -3.99 -13.69
N ASN A 9 -4.43 -4.81 -13.43
CA ASN A 9 -3.56 -4.70 -12.27
C ASN A 9 -2.69 -3.42 -12.31
N VAL A 10 -2.19 -3.03 -13.48
CA VAL A 10 -1.49 -1.75 -13.68
C VAL A 10 -2.41 -0.59 -13.31
N ASN A 11 -3.61 -0.53 -13.90
CA ASN A 11 -4.58 0.55 -13.64
C ASN A 11 -4.98 0.62 -12.16
N ARG A 12 -5.23 -0.53 -11.54
CA ARG A 12 -5.55 -0.61 -10.11
C ARG A 12 -4.42 -0.08 -9.23
N SER A 13 -3.18 -0.42 -9.54
CA SER A 13 -2.02 0.04 -8.77
C SER A 13 -1.79 1.54 -8.94
N TYR A 14 -1.95 2.10 -10.15
CA TYR A 14 -1.88 3.55 -10.36
C TYR A 14 -3.00 4.29 -9.64
N SER A 15 -4.22 3.77 -9.63
CA SER A 15 -5.34 4.36 -8.89
C SER A 15 -5.06 4.42 -7.39
N LEU A 16 -4.49 3.36 -6.81
CA LEU A 16 -4.11 3.33 -5.39
C LEU A 16 -2.93 4.27 -5.10
N ALA A 17 -1.95 4.38 -6.00
CA ALA A 17 -0.88 5.36 -5.87
C ALA A 17 -1.42 6.80 -5.87
N ALA A 18 -2.32 7.13 -6.80
CA ALA A 18 -2.96 8.44 -6.87
C ALA A 18 -3.77 8.75 -5.60
N THR A 19 -4.51 7.76 -5.07
CA THR A 19 -5.23 7.89 -3.80
C THR A 19 -4.28 8.17 -2.64
N SER A 20 -3.15 7.47 -2.57
CA SER A 20 -2.14 7.69 -1.51
C SER A 20 -1.53 9.10 -1.60
N ILE A 21 -1.27 9.62 -2.80
CA ILE A 21 -0.81 10.99 -3.02
C ILE A 21 -1.87 11.99 -2.57
N ALA A 22 -3.15 11.75 -2.88
CA ALA A 22 -4.24 12.62 -2.44
C ALA A 22 -4.35 12.66 -0.91
N ILE A 23 -4.24 11.52 -0.23
CA ILE A 23 -4.20 11.45 1.24
C ILE A 23 -2.99 12.22 1.78
N PHE A 24 -1.80 12.02 1.20
CA PHE A 24 -0.58 12.71 1.59
C PHE A 24 -0.74 14.24 1.48
N THR A 25 -1.28 14.72 0.35
CA THR A 25 -1.54 16.15 0.12
C THR A 25 -2.55 16.70 1.11
N PHE A 26 -3.63 15.94 1.38
CA PHE A 26 -4.62 16.30 2.39
C PHE A 26 -3.97 16.43 3.78
N MET A 27 -3.15 15.45 4.18
CA MET A 27 -2.44 15.47 5.44
C MET A 27 -1.54 16.71 5.58
N LEU A 28 -0.79 17.05 4.55
CA LEU A 28 0.03 18.25 4.55
C LEU A 28 -0.83 19.53 4.64
N SER A 29 -1.92 19.62 3.89
CA SER A 29 -2.73 20.84 3.84
C SER A 29 -3.49 21.11 5.13
N PHE A 30 -4.04 20.07 5.78
CA PHE A 30 -4.93 20.22 6.94
C PHE A 30 -4.24 20.00 8.29
N PHE A 31 -3.23 19.11 8.35
CA PHE A 31 -2.58 18.77 9.61
C PHE A 31 -1.25 19.49 9.84
N TYR A 32 -0.57 19.95 8.79
CA TYR A 32 0.69 20.68 8.93
C TYR A 32 0.57 21.97 9.77
N PRO A 33 -0.46 22.81 9.62
CA PRO A 33 -0.66 23.97 10.51
C PRO A 33 -0.82 23.57 11.99
N ARG A 34 -1.52 22.48 12.28
CA ARG A 34 -1.69 21.95 13.64
C ARG A 34 -0.41 21.30 14.20
N PHE A 35 0.40 20.75 13.33
CA PHE A 35 1.72 20.26 13.68
C PHE A 35 2.63 21.43 14.13
N THR A 36 2.63 22.53 13.41
CA THR A 36 3.44 23.71 13.76
C THR A 36 2.94 24.42 15.03
N SER A 37 1.65 24.31 15.38
CA SER A 37 1.10 24.82 16.64
C SER A 37 1.32 23.91 17.84
N GLY A 38 1.86 22.70 17.61
CA GLY A 38 2.12 21.72 18.68
C GLY A 38 0.88 20.93 19.15
N GLU A 39 -0.23 21.01 18.42
CA GLU A 39 -1.50 20.31 18.75
C GLU A 39 -1.45 18.82 18.37
N ILE A 40 -0.49 18.41 17.54
CA ILE A 40 -0.36 17.06 17.02
C ILE A 40 0.97 16.47 17.44
N ASN A 41 0.98 15.16 17.74
CA ASN A 41 2.22 14.45 18.04
C ASN A 41 3.14 14.42 16.81
N ALA A 42 4.27 15.15 16.93
CA ALA A 42 5.21 15.36 15.83
C ALA A 42 5.79 14.06 15.27
N TRP A 43 6.14 13.12 16.14
CA TRP A 43 6.71 11.83 15.72
C TRP A 43 5.73 10.98 14.93
N LEU A 44 4.50 10.86 15.43
CA LEU A 44 3.46 10.06 14.78
C LEU A 44 3.04 10.68 13.45
N PHE A 45 2.95 12.02 13.37
CA PHE A 45 2.65 12.71 12.12
C PHE A 45 3.72 12.48 11.05
N GLN A 46 5.01 12.60 11.42
CA GLN A 46 6.11 12.32 10.50
C GLN A 46 6.13 10.85 10.07
N ALA A 47 5.91 9.92 11.01
CA ALA A 47 5.83 8.49 10.70
C ALA A 47 4.70 8.20 9.69
N THR A 48 3.52 8.79 9.85
CA THR A 48 2.40 8.70 8.89
C THR A 48 2.81 9.16 7.50
N LEU A 49 3.47 10.31 7.38
CA LEU A 49 3.93 10.81 6.07
C LEU A 49 4.96 9.89 5.42
N VAL A 50 5.88 9.32 6.19
CA VAL A 50 6.85 8.35 5.68
C VAL A 50 6.15 7.07 5.22
N VAL A 51 5.19 6.55 5.99
CA VAL A 51 4.39 5.37 5.60
C VAL A 51 3.64 5.63 4.31
N LEU A 52 2.96 6.76 4.16
CA LEU A 52 2.28 7.14 2.92
C LEU A 52 3.23 7.24 1.72
N GLY A 53 4.44 7.76 1.93
CA GLY A 53 5.49 7.76 0.92
C GLY A 53 5.83 6.33 0.47
N VAL A 54 6.11 5.44 1.41
CA VAL A 54 6.42 4.02 1.12
C VAL A 54 5.25 3.33 0.41
N VAL A 55 4.01 3.59 0.83
CA VAL A 55 2.79 3.09 0.18
C VAL A 55 2.72 3.52 -1.29
N THR A 56 2.91 4.82 -1.54
CA THR A 56 2.86 5.38 -2.89
C THR A 56 3.89 4.72 -3.80
N PHE A 57 5.15 4.65 -3.36
CA PHE A 57 6.21 4.01 -4.15
C PHE A 57 6.01 2.50 -4.31
N SER A 58 5.45 1.81 -3.32
CA SER A 58 5.11 0.40 -3.44
C SER A 58 4.12 0.15 -4.57
N PHE A 59 3.08 0.97 -4.71
CA PHE A 59 2.11 0.85 -5.80
C PHE A 59 2.70 1.27 -7.16
N VAL A 60 3.53 2.31 -7.21
CA VAL A 60 4.22 2.71 -8.45
C VAL A 60 5.13 1.59 -8.95
N PHE A 61 5.94 1.01 -8.08
CA PHE A 61 6.81 -0.11 -8.47
C PHE A 61 6.01 -1.37 -8.80
N ALA A 62 4.93 -1.67 -8.09
CA ALA A 62 4.04 -2.78 -8.45
C ALA A 62 3.49 -2.60 -9.88
N SER A 63 3.01 -1.39 -10.23
CA SER A 63 2.55 -1.05 -11.58
C SER A 63 3.63 -1.28 -12.62
N PHE A 64 4.85 -0.82 -12.34
CA PHE A 64 5.98 -1.00 -13.25
C PHE A 64 6.30 -2.48 -13.49
N TYR A 65 6.32 -3.30 -12.44
CA TYR A 65 6.55 -4.75 -12.59
C TYR A 65 5.42 -5.45 -13.34
N TYR A 66 4.14 -5.08 -13.10
CA TYR A 66 3.02 -5.61 -13.89
C TYR A 66 3.13 -5.21 -15.36
N TYR A 67 3.51 -3.96 -15.64
CA TYR A 67 3.75 -3.50 -17.01
C TYR A 67 4.87 -4.28 -17.69
N CYS A 68 5.99 -4.47 -17.02
CA CYS A 68 7.10 -5.28 -17.53
C CYS A 68 6.67 -6.73 -17.81
N SER A 69 5.82 -7.33 -16.97
CA SER A 69 5.34 -8.69 -17.16
C SER A 69 4.39 -8.83 -18.37
N SER A 70 3.67 -7.75 -18.75
CA SER A 70 2.71 -7.77 -19.86
C SER A 70 3.34 -7.45 -21.23
N THR A 71 4.30 -6.53 -21.28
CA THR A 71 4.76 -5.92 -22.54
C THR A 71 5.94 -6.66 -23.20
N GLY A 72 6.56 -7.59 -22.50
CA GLY A 72 7.76 -8.25 -22.95
C GLY A 72 7.54 -9.38 -23.94
N ARG A 73 7.38 -9.09 -25.26
CA ARG A 73 7.35 -10.10 -26.32
C ARG A 73 8.62 -10.99 -26.40
N ARG A 74 9.70 -10.64 -25.71
CA ARG A 74 11.00 -11.36 -25.70
C ARG A 74 11.41 -11.85 -24.30
N ILE A 75 10.54 -11.74 -23.30
CA ILE A 75 10.85 -12.16 -21.93
C ILE A 75 10.42 -13.62 -21.80
N ASP A 76 11.30 -14.44 -21.26
CA ASP A 76 11.04 -15.84 -20.94
C ASP A 76 9.90 -15.96 -19.92
N ASP A 77 9.12 -17.04 -20.00
CA ASP A 77 7.97 -17.26 -19.12
C ASP A 77 8.39 -17.29 -17.62
N ALA A 78 9.61 -17.77 -17.35
CA ALA A 78 10.18 -17.76 -16.00
C ALA A 78 10.41 -16.34 -15.46
N ASP A 79 10.94 -15.44 -16.28
CA ASP A 79 11.15 -14.03 -15.91
C ASP A 79 9.82 -13.30 -15.74
N ARG A 80 8.84 -13.58 -16.60
CA ARG A 80 7.49 -13.03 -16.52
C ARG A 80 6.82 -13.40 -15.18
N ALA A 81 6.92 -14.66 -14.78
CA ALA A 81 6.42 -15.13 -13.48
C ALA A 81 7.14 -14.46 -12.31
N LEU A 82 8.45 -14.22 -12.42
CA LEU A 82 9.23 -13.53 -11.40
C LEU A 82 8.79 -12.08 -11.23
N TYR A 83 8.57 -11.34 -12.33
CA TYR A 83 8.07 -9.95 -12.30
C TYR A 83 6.67 -9.87 -11.68
N SER A 84 5.77 -10.77 -12.05
CA SER A 84 4.42 -10.82 -11.48
C SER A 84 4.47 -11.06 -9.96
N ARG A 85 5.26 -12.02 -9.49
CA ARG A 85 5.41 -12.28 -8.03
C ARG A 85 5.99 -11.10 -7.27
N ARG A 86 6.93 -10.35 -7.87
CA ARG A 86 7.48 -9.14 -7.25
C ARG A 86 6.43 -8.04 -7.18
N ALA A 87 5.65 -7.87 -8.25
CA ALA A 87 4.54 -6.92 -8.28
C ALA A 87 3.50 -7.23 -7.19
N ASP A 88 3.09 -8.50 -7.04
CA ASP A 88 2.12 -8.94 -6.03
C ASP A 88 2.61 -8.66 -4.60
N ARG A 89 3.91 -8.88 -4.33
CA ARG A 89 4.50 -8.58 -3.01
C ARG A 89 4.50 -7.10 -2.71
N LEU A 90 4.89 -6.26 -3.68
CA LEU A 90 4.88 -4.81 -3.52
C LEU A 90 3.47 -4.26 -3.37
N TRP A 91 2.53 -4.79 -4.15
CA TRP A 91 1.12 -4.44 -4.04
C TRP A 91 0.56 -4.79 -2.66
N LEU A 92 0.85 -6.01 -2.17
CA LEU A 92 0.45 -6.46 -0.84
C LEU A 92 1.06 -5.60 0.27
N LEU A 93 2.36 -5.26 0.15
CA LEU A 93 3.04 -4.35 1.08
C LEU A 93 2.35 -2.99 1.11
N GLY A 94 2.06 -2.41 -0.06
CA GLY A 94 1.35 -1.15 -0.19
C GLY A 94 -0.02 -1.18 0.48
N CYS A 95 -0.83 -2.22 0.21
CA CYS A 95 -2.12 -2.41 0.86
C CYS A 95 -2.01 -2.53 2.38
N THR A 96 -1.05 -3.33 2.86
CA THR A 96 -0.86 -3.56 4.30
C THR A 96 -0.51 -2.27 5.03
N LEU A 97 0.38 -1.46 4.47
CA LEU A 97 0.77 -0.18 5.04
C LEU A 97 -0.34 0.87 4.91
N LEU A 98 -1.09 0.88 3.79
CA LEU A 98 -2.22 1.79 3.61
C LEU A 98 -3.32 1.55 4.65
N PHE A 99 -3.59 0.29 5.02
CA PHE A 99 -4.55 -0.02 6.09
C PHE A 99 -4.04 0.28 7.49
N LEU A 100 -2.73 0.37 7.71
CA LEU A 100 -2.13 0.80 8.97
C LEU A 100 -2.27 2.32 9.17
N ASP A 101 -2.21 3.08 8.10
CA ASP A 101 -2.08 4.54 8.11
C ASP A 101 -3.20 5.27 8.90
N PRO A 102 -4.49 4.91 8.78
CA PRO A 102 -5.56 5.52 9.59
C PRO A 102 -5.32 5.39 11.10
N SER A 103 -4.73 4.29 11.56
CA SER A 103 -4.37 4.13 12.98
C SER A 103 -3.33 5.15 13.40
N LEU A 104 -2.29 5.36 12.60
CA LEU A 104 -1.23 6.35 12.87
C LEU A 104 -1.77 7.77 12.88
N ILE A 105 -2.66 8.11 11.94
CA ILE A 105 -3.34 9.41 11.88
C ILE A 105 -4.13 9.63 13.17
N LEU A 106 -4.96 8.67 13.57
CA LEU A 106 -5.81 8.77 14.77
C LEU A 106 -4.97 8.92 16.05
N PHE A 107 -3.86 8.20 16.15
CA PHE A 107 -2.94 8.36 17.27
C PHE A 107 -2.25 9.73 17.27
N SER A 108 -1.91 10.27 16.09
CA SER A 108 -1.25 11.57 15.98
C SER A 108 -2.12 12.72 16.48
N VAL A 109 -3.45 12.62 16.32
CA VAL A 109 -4.44 13.60 16.79
C VAL A 109 -5.00 13.28 18.19
N GLY A 110 -4.45 12.27 18.89
CA GLY A 110 -4.84 11.94 20.26
C GLY A 110 -6.10 11.08 20.41
N LEU A 111 -6.67 10.56 19.31
CA LEU A 111 -7.85 9.68 19.35
C LEU A 111 -7.46 8.23 19.66
N LEU A 112 -6.91 7.99 20.86
CA LEU A 112 -6.30 6.71 21.25
C LEU A 112 -7.28 5.52 21.15
N ALA A 113 -8.51 5.66 21.61
CA ALA A 113 -9.50 4.58 21.61
C ALA A 113 -9.86 4.14 20.17
N VAL A 114 -10.09 5.10 19.27
CA VAL A 114 -10.44 4.82 17.88
C VAL A 114 -9.23 4.30 17.13
N GLY A 115 -8.04 4.87 17.36
CA GLY A 115 -6.78 4.40 16.80
C GLY A 115 -6.45 2.97 17.20
N SER A 116 -6.68 2.60 18.48
CA SER A 116 -6.51 1.23 18.97
C SER A 116 -7.48 0.25 18.33
N ALA A 117 -8.75 0.63 18.17
CA ALA A 117 -9.73 -0.21 17.48
C ALA A 117 -9.31 -0.47 16.02
N TRP A 118 -8.85 0.58 15.32
CA TRP A 118 -8.36 0.44 13.95
C TRP A 118 -7.10 -0.44 13.87
N LEU A 119 -6.19 -0.30 14.83
CA LEU A 119 -4.99 -1.15 14.91
C LEU A 119 -5.36 -2.63 15.10
N VAL A 120 -6.36 -2.94 15.92
CA VAL A 120 -6.86 -4.31 16.09
C VAL A 120 -7.42 -4.85 14.77
N LEU A 121 -8.22 -4.08 14.05
CA LEU A 121 -8.73 -4.48 12.73
C LEU A 121 -7.59 -4.72 11.72
N TRP A 122 -6.56 -3.89 11.75
CA TRP A 122 -5.37 -4.09 10.92
C TRP A 122 -4.61 -5.37 11.29
N LEU A 123 -4.47 -5.69 12.59
CA LEU A 123 -3.85 -6.94 13.02
C LEU A 123 -4.65 -8.18 12.55
N VAL A 124 -5.98 -8.11 12.60
CA VAL A 124 -6.86 -9.16 12.05
C VAL A 124 -6.65 -9.31 10.55
N TYR A 125 -6.59 -8.20 9.80
CA TYR A 125 -6.28 -8.20 8.38
C TYR A 125 -4.91 -8.84 8.11
N LEU A 126 -3.89 -8.46 8.86
CA LEU A 126 -2.53 -9.00 8.71
C LEU A 126 -2.48 -10.51 8.98
N LEU A 127 -3.18 -10.97 10.00
CA LEU A 127 -3.34 -12.41 10.28
C LEU A 127 -3.98 -13.13 9.09
N PHE A 128 -5.03 -12.56 8.51
CA PHE A 128 -5.68 -13.11 7.31
C PHE A 128 -4.72 -13.19 6.14
N VAL A 129 -3.96 -12.13 5.86
CA VAL A 129 -2.96 -12.09 4.79
C VAL A 129 -1.90 -13.17 5.00
N VAL A 130 -1.34 -13.30 6.21
CA VAL A 130 -0.29 -14.29 6.52
C VAL A 130 -0.80 -15.73 6.38
N LEU A 131 -2.04 -16.01 6.81
CA LEU A 131 -2.60 -17.36 6.79
C LEU A 131 -3.07 -17.82 5.41
N TYR A 132 -3.62 -16.91 4.60
CA TYR A 132 -4.28 -17.26 3.34
C TYR A 132 -3.47 -16.95 2.09
N PHE A 133 -2.66 -15.90 2.09
CA PHE A 133 -1.89 -15.50 0.92
C PHE A 133 -0.92 -16.59 0.40
N PRO A 134 -0.16 -17.31 1.25
CA PRO A 134 0.71 -18.39 0.79
C PRO A 134 -0.05 -19.53 0.12
N LYS A 135 -1.26 -19.83 0.62
CA LYS A 135 -2.09 -20.94 0.09
C LYS A 135 -2.65 -20.64 -1.29
N VAL A 136 -2.98 -19.37 -1.56
CA VAL A 136 -3.47 -18.95 -2.89
C VAL A 136 -2.36 -19.04 -3.93
N GLN A 137 -1.13 -18.68 -3.57
CA GLN A 137 0.01 -18.79 -4.48
C GLN A 137 0.38 -20.23 -4.82
N THR A 138 0.22 -21.19 -3.90
CA THR A 138 0.51 -22.60 -4.13
C THR A 138 -0.59 -23.33 -4.90
N ALA A 139 -1.83 -22.83 -4.92
CA ALA A 139 -2.95 -23.42 -5.64
C ALA A 139 -2.99 -23.06 -7.14
N GLN A 140 -2.14 -22.16 -7.61
CA GLN A 140 -2.06 -21.73 -9.02
C GLN A 140 -0.98 -22.49 -9.84
N TRP A 141 -0.41 -23.56 -9.29
CA TRP A 141 0.55 -24.48 -9.93
C TRP A 141 -0.03 -25.91 -9.93
#